data_9af0b4685f6bffe8a3b103baaeaf793e
#
_entry.id   9af0b4685f6bffe8a3b103baaeaf793e
#
_cell.length_a   1.000
_cell.length_b   1.000
_cell.length_c   1.000
_cell.angle_alpha   90.00
_cell.angle_beta   90.00
_cell.angle_gamma   90.00
#
_symmetry.space_group_name_H-M   'P 1'
#
loop_
_entity.id
_entity.type
_entity.pdbx_description
1 polymer ?
#
loop_
_entity_poly.entity_id
_entity_poly.type
_entity_poly.pdbx_seq_one_letter_code
_entity_poly.pdbx_strand_id
1 'polypeptide(L)'
;MKSLLITGFDPFAHYIVNPSWKAVKALPDIVGDYQLHKLMLPNIFDLEAKILLEEAGRVKPDVILLCGMNSSSTRLQLNLAALNIRDAFLEDNLGHRPWGVPIREGAPDAYFATIPVHNMVRSLRAKHYPIDLALSSGGFVCNDIFYLTLHAFHDTDTKVGFVHVPLLPEMVMDENMALPLEKTAEALQAIIKEL
;
A
#
# COMPACT_ATOMS: atom_id res chain seq x y z
N MET A 1 10.97 -1.37 -20.99
CA MET A 1 10.57 -0.62 -19.79
C MET A 1 9.67 -1.56 -18.99
N LYS A 2 9.90 -1.70 -17.70
CA LYS A 2 9.08 -2.54 -16.83
C LYS A 2 7.74 -1.87 -16.53
N SER A 3 6.74 -2.67 -16.21
CA SER A 3 5.39 -2.20 -15.87
C SER A 3 5.17 -2.27 -14.35
N LEU A 4 4.71 -1.19 -13.74
CA LEU A 4 4.40 -1.13 -12.31
C LEU A 4 2.97 -0.66 -12.12
N LEU A 5 2.13 -1.53 -11.51
CA LEU A 5 0.80 -1.15 -11.04
C LEU A 5 0.92 -0.58 -9.63
N ILE A 6 0.59 0.69 -9.46
CA ILE A 6 0.63 1.37 -8.16
C ILE A 6 -0.77 1.84 -7.76
N THR A 7 -1.14 1.58 -6.51
CA THR A 7 -2.49 1.87 -6.04
C THR A 7 -2.50 2.87 -4.89
N GLY A 8 -3.64 3.53 -4.70
CA GLY A 8 -3.98 4.29 -3.50
C GLY A 8 -5.48 4.14 -3.25
N PHE A 9 -5.93 4.44 -2.04
CA PHE A 9 -7.33 4.31 -1.68
C PHE A 9 -8.11 5.61 -1.80
N ASP A 10 -9.42 5.48 -2.00
CA ASP A 10 -10.37 6.58 -1.86
C ASP A 10 -10.48 7.04 -0.39
N PRO A 11 -11.12 8.19 -0.12
CA PRO A 11 -11.41 8.65 1.23
C PRO A 11 -12.28 7.65 2.01
N PHE A 12 -12.05 7.53 3.32
CA PHE A 12 -12.82 6.65 4.21
C PHE A 12 -13.00 7.28 5.60
N ALA A 13 -13.93 6.75 6.38
CA ALA A 13 -14.30 7.25 7.70
C ALA A 13 -14.65 8.76 7.64
N HIS A 14 -14.02 9.57 8.48
CA HIS A 14 -14.22 11.03 8.52
C HIS A 14 -13.27 11.82 7.62
N TYR A 15 -12.35 11.16 6.93
CA TYR A 15 -11.38 11.83 6.07
C TYR A 15 -12.04 12.20 4.72
N ILE A 16 -11.82 13.43 4.27
CA ILE A 16 -12.28 13.94 2.96
C ILE A 16 -11.27 13.71 1.85
N VAL A 17 -10.04 13.33 2.21
CA VAL A 17 -8.96 12.95 1.30
C VAL A 17 -8.24 11.72 1.84
N ASN A 18 -7.61 10.95 0.94
CA ASN A 18 -6.71 9.88 1.31
C ASN A 18 -5.31 10.20 0.81
N PRO A 19 -4.30 10.31 1.71
CA PRO A 19 -2.93 10.63 1.34
C PRO A 19 -2.33 9.66 0.33
N SER A 20 -2.69 8.37 0.41
CA SER A 20 -2.13 7.35 -0.48
C SER A 20 -2.48 7.62 -1.93
N TRP A 21 -3.76 7.91 -2.24
CA TRP A 21 -4.14 8.28 -3.61
C TRP A 21 -3.56 9.62 -4.04
N LYS A 22 -3.56 10.64 -3.16
CA LYS A 22 -2.94 11.93 -3.49
C LYS A 22 -1.47 11.77 -3.89
N ALA A 23 -0.71 10.99 -3.12
CA ALA A 23 0.70 10.75 -3.39
C ALA A 23 0.91 9.97 -4.69
N VAL A 24 0.16 8.89 -4.91
CA VAL A 24 0.22 8.09 -6.15
C VAL A 24 -0.13 8.94 -7.38
N LYS A 25 -1.19 9.75 -7.28
CA LYS A 25 -1.62 10.64 -8.38
C LYS A 25 -0.56 11.68 -8.73
N ALA A 26 0.21 12.15 -7.73
CA ALA A 26 1.27 13.16 -7.92
C ALA A 26 2.55 12.60 -8.56
N LEU A 27 2.73 11.27 -8.64
CA LEU A 27 3.90 10.68 -9.29
C LEU A 27 3.89 10.97 -10.80
N PRO A 28 5.06 11.10 -11.45
CA PRO A 28 5.15 11.10 -12.90
C PRO A 28 4.75 9.74 -13.47
N ASP A 29 4.49 9.65 -14.76
CA ASP A 29 4.10 8.40 -15.42
C ASP A 29 5.27 7.42 -15.61
N ILE A 30 6.49 7.91 -15.50
CA ILE A 30 7.73 7.12 -15.55
C ILE A 30 8.59 7.45 -14.35
N VAL A 31 9.04 6.41 -13.64
CA VAL A 31 9.99 6.53 -12.52
C VAL A 31 11.08 5.46 -12.69
N GLY A 32 12.34 5.90 -12.91
CA GLY A 32 13.43 4.98 -13.22
C GLY A 32 13.12 4.16 -14.48
N ASP A 33 13.16 2.85 -14.36
CA ASP A 33 12.89 1.91 -15.45
C ASP A 33 11.42 1.47 -15.55
N TYR A 34 10.52 2.07 -14.74
CA TYR A 34 9.13 1.66 -14.63
C TYR A 34 8.18 2.65 -15.32
N GLN A 35 7.27 2.12 -16.16
CA GLN A 35 6.03 2.77 -16.58
C GLN A 35 4.98 2.55 -15.47
N LEU A 36 4.42 3.62 -14.92
CA LEU A 36 3.42 3.55 -13.86
C LEU A 36 1.99 3.44 -14.40
N HIS A 37 1.25 2.47 -13.90
CA HIS A 37 -0.20 2.34 -14.03
C HIS A 37 -0.82 2.66 -12.67
N LYS A 38 -1.50 3.81 -12.57
CA LYS A 38 -2.04 4.33 -11.32
C LYS A 38 -3.50 3.91 -11.19
N LEU A 39 -3.85 3.30 -10.07
CA LEU A 39 -5.21 2.82 -9.81
C LEU A 39 -5.70 3.29 -8.44
N MET A 40 -6.85 3.99 -8.41
CA MET A 40 -7.56 4.28 -7.18
C MET A 40 -8.47 3.12 -6.83
N LEU A 41 -8.41 2.67 -5.57
CA LEU A 41 -9.21 1.56 -5.06
C LEU A 41 -10.22 2.06 -4.03
N PRO A 42 -11.42 1.47 -3.96
CA PRO A 42 -12.35 1.76 -2.90
C PRO A 42 -11.85 1.16 -1.58
N ASN A 43 -12.14 1.85 -0.46
CA ASN A 43 -11.90 1.30 0.87
C ASN A 43 -13.06 0.38 1.29
N ILE A 44 -13.17 -0.77 0.62
CA ILE A 44 -14.25 -1.74 0.76
C ILE A 44 -13.66 -3.14 0.62
N PHE A 45 -13.85 -3.98 1.65
CA PHE A 45 -13.39 -5.38 1.67
C PHE A 45 -13.84 -6.16 0.43
N ASP A 46 -12.99 -7.01 -0.08
CA ASP A 46 -13.15 -7.85 -1.28
C ASP A 46 -13.25 -7.07 -2.61
N LEU A 47 -13.89 -5.89 -2.62
CA LEU A 47 -14.09 -5.11 -3.85
C LEU A 47 -12.79 -4.51 -4.36
N GLU A 48 -11.95 -4.00 -3.45
CA GLU A 48 -10.64 -3.43 -3.80
C GLU A 48 -9.72 -4.48 -4.45
N ALA A 49 -9.71 -5.70 -3.90
CA ALA A 49 -8.91 -6.79 -4.46
C ALA A 49 -9.45 -7.26 -5.82
N LYS A 50 -10.77 -7.34 -5.98
CA LYS A 50 -11.38 -7.67 -7.26
C LYS A 50 -10.97 -6.69 -8.35
N ILE A 51 -11.10 -5.38 -8.09
CA ILE A 51 -10.73 -4.31 -9.04
C ILE A 51 -9.23 -4.37 -9.35
N LEU A 52 -8.39 -4.56 -8.32
CA LEU A 52 -6.94 -4.71 -8.51
C LEU A 52 -6.59 -5.88 -9.43
N LEU A 53 -7.17 -7.06 -9.18
CA LEU A 53 -6.86 -8.27 -9.92
C LEU A 53 -7.33 -8.18 -11.38
N GLU A 54 -8.48 -7.57 -11.63
CA GLU A 54 -8.95 -7.27 -12.99
C GLU A 54 -7.98 -6.35 -13.74
N GLU A 55 -7.52 -5.27 -13.11
CA GLU A 55 -6.55 -4.35 -13.71
C GLU A 55 -5.17 -5.00 -13.87
N ALA A 56 -4.72 -5.78 -12.90
CA ALA A 56 -3.46 -6.52 -13.00
C ALA A 56 -3.49 -7.53 -14.17
N GLY A 57 -4.63 -8.19 -14.40
CA GLY A 57 -4.83 -9.06 -15.57
C GLY A 57 -4.71 -8.32 -16.90
N ARG A 58 -5.14 -7.06 -16.96
CA ARG A 58 -5.05 -6.19 -18.13
C ARG A 58 -3.64 -5.64 -18.36
N VAL A 59 -3.01 -5.16 -17.29
CA VAL A 59 -1.69 -4.49 -17.33
C VAL A 59 -0.54 -5.51 -17.39
N LYS A 60 -0.69 -6.66 -16.74
CA LYS A 60 0.34 -7.70 -16.54
C LYS A 60 1.64 -7.10 -15.97
N PRO A 61 1.58 -6.52 -14.75
CA PRO A 61 2.69 -5.76 -14.21
C PRO A 61 3.84 -6.67 -13.76
N ASP A 62 5.07 -6.16 -13.89
CA ASP A 62 6.27 -6.77 -13.27
C ASP A 62 6.24 -6.58 -11.75
N VAL A 63 5.66 -5.46 -11.29
CA VAL A 63 5.55 -5.12 -9.86
C VAL A 63 4.17 -4.56 -9.56
N ILE A 64 3.59 -4.97 -8.42
CA ILE A 64 2.42 -4.33 -7.80
C ILE A 64 2.88 -3.67 -6.51
N LEU A 65 2.76 -2.34 -6.42
CA LEU A 65 3.06 -1.57 -5.21
C LEU A 65 1.76 -0.98 -4.67
N LEU A 66 1.28 -1.55 -3.57
CA LEU A 66 0.08 -1.09 -2.88
C LEU A 66 0.41 0.05 -1.93
N CYS A 67 -0.40 1.12 -1.91
CA CYS A 67 -0.24 2.22 -0.98
C CYS A 67 -1.51 2.43 -0.16
N GLY A 68 -1.35 2.53 1.16
CA GLY A 68 -2.41 2.84 2.11
C GLY A 68 -2.02 3.99 3.04
N MET A 69 -2.95 4.44 3.88
CA MET A 69 -2.71 5.47 4.88
C MET A 69 -2.49 4.84 6.26
N ASN A 70 -1.48 5.32 6.99
CA ASN A 70 -1.33 5.07 8.42
C ASN A 70 -1.26 6.39 9.20
N SER A 71 -2.33 6.72 9.94
CA SER A 71 -2.43 7.93 10.76
C SER A 71 -1.55 7.93 12.01
N SER A 72 -0.96 6.79 12.37
CA SER A 72 -0.11 6.65 13.56
C SER A 72 1.38 6.84 13.28
N SER A 73 1.76 7.11 12.03
CA SER A 73 3.16 7.30 11.64
C SER A 73 3.36 8.64 10.93
N THR A 74 4.51 9.25 11.17
CA THR A 74 4.99 10.45 10.45
C THR A 74 5.98 10.10 9.34
N ARG A 75 6.20 8.80 9.10
CA ARG A 75 7.16 8.27 8.12
C ARG A 75 6.48 7.22 7.26
N LEU A 76 6.93 7.05 6.03
CA LEU A 76 6.48 5.94 5.20
C LEU A 76 6.88 4.61 5.85
N GLN A 77 6.04 3.59 5.70
CA GLN A 77 6.32 2.27 6.25
C GLN A 77 6.20 1.21 5.16
N LEU A 78 7.32 0.57 4.81
CA LEU A 78 7.32 -0.64 4.00
C LEU A 78 6.89 -1.82 4.86
N ASN A 79 5.83 -2.52 4.44
CA ASN A 79 5.24 -3.61 5.19
C ASN A 79 5.87 -4.95 4.79
N LEU A 80 6.25 -5.75 5.79
CA LEU A 80 6.95 -7.01 5.57
C LEU A 80 6.01 -8.16 5.22
N ALA A 81 4.84 -8.22 5.87
CA ALA A 81 3.90 -9.33 5.73
C ALA A 81 2.44 -8.87 5.75
N ALA A 82 1.59 -9.67 5.12
CA ALA A 82 0.14 -9.65 5.25
C ALA A 82 -0.32 -10.90 6.00
N LEU A 83 -1.30 -10.76 6.90
CA LEU A 83 -1.85 -11.81 7.74
C LEU A 83 -3.21 -12.27 7.20
N ASN A 84 -3.50 -13.57 7.32
CA ASN A 84 -4.80 -14.14 6.93
C ASN A 84 -5.89 -13.85 7.97
N ILE A 85 -6.12 -12.57 8.24
CA ILE A 85 -7.12 -12.12 9.22
C ILE A 85 -7.76 -10.80 8.81
N ARG A 86 -9.06 -10.70 8.97
CA ARG A 86 -9.82 -9.45 9.02
C ARG A 86 -10.14 -9.16 10.49
N ASP A 87 -9.60 -8.06 11.00
CA ASP A 87 -9.79 -7.61 12.38
C ASP A 87 -10.03 -6.09 12.35
N ALA A 88 -11.20 -5.72 11.80
CA ALA A 88 -11.54 -4.34 11.47
C ALA A 88 -11.87 -3.53 12.72
N PHE A 89 -11.10 -2.48 13.01
CA PHE A 89 -11.33 -1.55 14.13
C PHE A 89 -12.45 -0.53 13.83
N LEU A 90 -12.81 -0.33 12.54
CA LEU A 90 -13.93 0.50 12.09
C LEU A 90 -14.58 -0.08 10.83
N GLU A 91 -15.70 0.50 10.41
CA GLU A 91 -16.42 0.08 9.21
C GLU A 91 -15.71 0.54 7.93
N ASP A 92 -15.82 -0.27 6.87
CA ASP A 92 -15.45 0.12 5.51
C ASP A 92 -16.50 1.11 4.91
N ASN A 93 -16.31 1.54 3.67
CA ASN A 93 -17.21 2.49 3.03
C ASN A 93 -18.62 1.92 2.70
N LEU A 94 -18.87 0.63 2.92
CA LEU A 94 -20.20 -0.01 2.83
C LEU A 94 -20.76 -0.44 4.20
N GLY A 95 -20.07 -0.13 5.30
CA GLY A 95 -20.50 -0.48 6.65
C GLY A 95 -20.10 -1.89 7.10
N HIS A 96 -19.20 -2.57 6.37
CA HIS A 96 -18.69 -3.87 6.79
C HIS A 96 -17.58 -3.71 7.85
N ARG A 97 -17.69 -4.51 8.90
CA ARG A 97 -16.72 -4.56 10.01
C ARG A 97 -16.43 -5.98 10.43
N PRO A 98 -15.74 -6.77 9.59
CA PRO A 98 -15.37 -8.14 9.96
C PRO A 98 -14.37 -8.14 11.12
N TRP A 99 -14.52 -9.10 12.06
CA TRP A 99 -13.66 -9.21 13.22
C TRP A 99 -13.26 -10.65 13.51
N GLY A 100 -11.94 -10.89 13.58
CA GLY A 100 -11.36 -12.18 13.94
C GLY A 100 -11.68 -13.30 12.94
N VAL A 101 -11.94 -12.96 11.66
CA VAL A 101 -12.25 -13.93 10.62
C VAL A 101 -11.12 -14.04 9.61
N PRO A 102 -10.83 -15.23 9.06
CA PRO A 102 -9.82 -15.38 8.02
C PRO A 102 -10.23 -14.62 6.76
N ILE A 103 -9.25 -14.07 6.05
CA ILE A 103 -9.45 -13.49 4.71
C ILE A 103 -9.79 -14.62 3.73
N ARG A 104 -9.10 -15.77 3.86
CA ARG A 104 -9.29 -16.93 3.00
C ARG A 104 -9.16 -18.22 3.81
N GLU A 105 -10.25 -18.96 3.91
CA GLU A 105 -10.27 -20.27 4.59
C GLU A 105 -9.30 -21.25 3.95
N GLY A 106 -8.54 -21.95 4.80
CA GLY A 106 -7.61 -23.01 4.37
C GLY A 106 -6.33 -22.51 3.65
N ALA A 107 -6.15 -21.20 3.51
CA ALA A 107 -4.94 -20.60 2.96
C ALA A 107 -3.90 -20.36 4.09
N PRO A 108 -2.60 -20.12 3.77
CA PRO A 108 -1.55 -19.83 4.75
C PRO A 108 -1.90 -18.70 5.70
N ASP A 109 -1.40 -18.76 6.94
CA ASP A 109 -1.63 -17.74 7.96
C ASP A 109 -1.05 -16.36 7.60
N ALA A 110 0.00 -16.34 6.76
CA ALA A 110 0.63 -15.10 6.30
C ALA A 110 1.35 -15.30 4.96
N TYR A 111 1.51 -14.19 4.23
CA TYR A 111 2.44 -14.06 3.11
C TYR A 111 3.41 -12.92 3.36
N PHE A 112 4.67 -13.10 2.97
CA PHE A 112 5.66 -12.04 2.99
C PHE A 112 5.67 -11.27 1.66
N ALA A 113 5.95 -9.96 1.74
CA ALA A 113 6.25 -9.15 0.56
C ALA A 113 7.33 -9.82 -0.29
N THR A 114 7.16 -9.78 -1.61
CA THR A 114 8.13 -10.36 -2.55
C THR A 114 9.13 -9.34 -3.09
N ILE A 115 9.01 -8.06 -2.68
CA ILE A 115 10.04 -7.04 -2.85
C ILE A 115 11.08 -7.13 -1.71
N PRO A 116 12.34 -6.67 -1.87
CA PRO A 116 13.40 -6.81 -0.87
C PRO A 116 13.31 -5.76 0.27
N VAL A 117 12.21 -5.78 1.05
CA VAL A 117 11.82 -4.75 2.04
C VAL A 117 12.97 -4.33 2.96
N HIS A 118 13.69 -5.28 3.58
CA HIS A 118 14.79 -4.96 4.51
C HIS A 118 15.94 -4.19 3.85
N ASN A 119 16.32 -4.59 2.63
CA ASN A 119 17.40 -3.93 1.89
C ASN A 119 16.98 -2.52 1.47
N MET A 120 15.73 -2.38 0.97
CA MET A 120 15.17 -1.09 0.58
C MET A 120 15.12 -0.12 1.77
N VAL A 121 14.58 -0.55 2.92
CA VAL A 121 14.53 0.30 4.12
C VAL A 121 15.93 0.72 4.56
N ARG A 122 16.92 -0.19 4.57
CA ARG A 122 18.31 0.13 4.91
C ARG A 122 18.91 1.15 3.95
N SER A 123 18.78 0.94 2.65
CA SER A 123 19.29 1.82 1.60
C SER A 123 18.67 3.22 1.69
N LEU A 124 17.34 3.29 1.78
CA LEU A 124 16.61 4.55 1.80
C LEU A 124 16.84 5.36 3.09
N ARG A 125 16.95 4.69 4.24
CA ARG A 125 17.37 5.36 5.49
C ARG A 125 18.78 5.95 5.40
N ALA A 126 19.71 5.24 4.79
CA ALA A 126 21.06 5.75 4.56
C ALA A 126 21.09 6.98 3.64
N LYS A 127 20.08 7.10 2.76
CA LYS A 127 19.85 8.29 1.91
C LYS A 127 18.95 9.35 2.57
N HIS A 128 18.66 9.22 3.87
CA HIS A 128 17.84 10.14 4.68
C HIS A 128 16.35 10.25 4.27
N TYR A 129 15.81 9.30 3.54
CA TYR A 129 14.37 9.27 3.30
C TYR A 129 13.59 8.92 4.59
N PRO A 130 12.41 9.53 4.80
CA PRO A 130 11.58 9.26 5.98
C PRO A 130 10.85 7.91 5.83
N ILE A 131 11.57 6.81 6.01
CA ILE A 131 11.03 5.47 5.80
C ILE A 131 11.36 4.53 6.96
N ASP A 132 10.42 3.66 7.31
CA ASP A 132 10.55 2.63 8.33
C ASP A 132 10.06 1.26 7.83
N LEU A 133 10.40 0.22 8.58
CA LEU A 133 9.85 -1.12 8.43
C LEU A 133 8.61 -1.26 9.32
N ALA A 134 7.52 -1.80 8.76
CA ALA A 134 6.40 -2.33 9.53
C ALA A 134 6.32 -3.85 9.34
N LEU A 135 6.02 -4.59 10.41
CA LEU A 135 5.96 -6.06 10.34
C LEU A 135 4.69 -6.53 9.62
N SER A 136 3.57 -5.81 9.77
CA SER A 136 2.31 -6.12 9.09
C SER A 136 1.55 -4.85 8.72
N SER A 137 0.52 -4.99 7.88
CA SER A 137 -0.40 -3.91 7.48
C SER A 137 -1.67 -3.82 8.34
N GLY A 138 -1.70 -4.52 9.48
CA GLY A 138 -2.84 -4.53 10.41
C GLY A 138 -3.89 -5.57 10.07
N GLY A 139 -5.15 -5.28 10.33
CA GLY A 139 -6.30 -6.19 10.12
C GLY A 139 -7.45 -5.56 9.32
N PHE A 140 -7.24 -4.37 8.75
CA PHE A 140 -8.23 -3.63 7.95
C PHE A 140 -8.03 -3.86 6.45
N VAL A 141 -8.72 -3.09 5.60
CA VAL A 141 -8.69 -3.21 4.13
C VAL A 141 -7.28 -3.22 3.53
N CYS A 142 -6.32 -2.51 4.15
CA CYS A 142 -4.90 -2.53 3.72
C CYS A 142 -4.28 -3.93 3.82
N ASN A 143 -4.58 -4.66 4.89
CA ASN A 143 -4.12 -6.03 5.06
C ASN A 143 -4.86 -7.00 4.14
N ASP A 144 -6.16 -6.77 3.95
CA ASP A 144 -7.01 -7.58 3.08
C ASP A 144 -6.46 -7.62 1.65
N ILE A 145 -6.31 -6.45 1.03
CA ILE A 145 -5.79 -6.35 -0.34
C ILE A 145 -4.35 -6.86 -0.43
N PHE A 146 -3.51 -6.60 0.57
CA PHE A 146 -2.12 -7.05 0.53
C PHE A 146 -2.03 -8.57 0.59
N TYR A 147 -2.84 -9.20 1.48
CA TYR A 147 -2.93 -10.64 1.57
C TYR A 147 -3.48 -11.28 0.27
N LEU A 148 -4.61 -10.78 -0.23
CA LEU A 148 -5.25 -11.32 -1.45
C LEU A 148 -4.35 -11.14 -2.68
N THR A 149 -3.62 -10.02 -2.79
CA THR A 149 -2.66 -9.81 -3.88
C THR A 149 -1.49 -10.78 -3.78
N LEU A 150 -0.87 -10.91 -2.61
CA LEU A 150 0.21 -11.88 -2.40
C LEU A 150 -0.25 -13.31 -2.66
N HIS A 151 -1.48 -13.67 -2.23
CA HIS A 151 -2.06 -14.98 -2.50
C HIS A 151 -2.26 -15.23 -4.00
N ALA A 152 -2.71 -14.22 -4.75
CA ALA A 152 -2.94 -14.38 -6.21
C ALA A 152 -1.64 -14.47 -7.02
N PHE A 153 -0.55 -13.86 -6.53
CA PHE A 153 0.72 -13.76 -7.27
C PHE A 153 1.87 -14.59 -6.67
N HIS A 154 1.62 -15.45 -5.64
CA HIS A 154 2.67 -16.17 -4.92
C HIS A 154 3.50 -17.12 -5.81
N ASP A 155 2.90 -17.69 -6.86
CA ASP A 155 3.55 -18.60 -7.80
C ASP A 155 3.90 -17.93 -9.14
N THR A 156 4.03 -16.60 -9.15
CA THR A 156 4.34 -15.82 -10.36
C THR A 156 5.63 -15.02 -10.20
N ASP A 157 6.14 -14.46 -11.30
CA ASP A 157 7.30 -13.57 -11.29
C ASP A 157 6.95 -12.14 -10.84
N THR A 158 5.67 -11.77 -10.81
CA THR A 158 5.21 -10.44 -10.39
C THR A 158 5.57 -10.20 -8.93
N LYS A 159 6.31 -9.12 -8.66
CA LYS A 159 6.67 -8.71 -7.30
C LYS A 159 5.54 -7.91 -6.67
N VAL A 160 5.29 -8.15 -5.39
CA VAL A 160 4.23 -7.46 -4.63
C VAL A 160 4.81 -6.85 -3.37
N GLY A 161 4.49 -5.58 -3.14
CA GLY A 161 4.85 -4.83 -1.93
C GLY A 161 3.74 -3.92 -1.47
N PHE A 162 3.81 -3.50 -0.21
CA PHE A 162 2.88 -2.56 0.39
C PHE A 162 3.63 -1.46 1.14
N VAL A 163 3.20 -0.20 0.96
CA VAL A 163 3.70 0.96 1.70
C VAL A 163 2.56 1.74 2.34
N HIS A 164 2.65 1.99 3.64
CA HIS A 164 1.82 2.98 4.29
C HIS A 164 2.45 4.36 4.17
N VAL A 165 1.63 5.36 3.86
CA VAL A 165 2.01 6.78 3.87
C VAL A 165 1.36 7.49 5.05
N PRO A 166 2.03 8.51 5.66
CA PRO A 166 1.48 9.29 6.76
C PRO A 166 0.37 10.24 6.31
N LEU A 167 -0.27 10.90 7.28
CA LEU A 167 -1.19 12.00 7.04
C LEU A 167 -0.49 13.19 6.38
N LEU A 168 -1.26 14.02 5.68
CA LEU A 168 -0.80 15.29 5.12
C LEU A 168 -0.99 16.43 6.15
N PRO A 169 -0.21 17.53 6.07
CA PRO A 169 -0.32 18.65 7.01
C PRO A 169 -1.73 19.21 7.16
N GLU A 170 -2.49 19.30 6.07
CA GLU A 170 -3.88 19.77 6.08
C GLU A 170 -4.88 18.83 6.79
N MET A 171 -4.46 17.65 7.19
CA MET A 171 -5.30 16.64 7.85
C MET A 171 -5.11 16.59 9.36
N VAL A 172 -4.17 17.33 9.92
CA VAL A 172 -3.78 17.31 11.34
C VAL A 172 -3.74 18.70 11.93
N MET A 173 -3.86 18.81 13.25
CA MET A 173 -3.70 20.09 13.95
C MET A 173 -2.22 20.42 14.25
N ASP A 174 -1.39 19.40 14.45
CA ASP A 174 0.06 19.53 14.62
C ASP A 174 0.77 18.99 13.38
N GLU A 175 1.35 19.88 12.60
CA GLU A 175 2.04 19.52 11.35
C GLU A 175 3.22 18.55 11.56
N ASN A 176 3.79 18.49 12.78
CA ASN A 176 4.82 17.51 13.12
C ASN A 176 4.30 16.07 13.10
N MET A 177 2.98 15.87 13.11
CA MET A 177 2.31 14.56 12.99
C MET A 177 2.00 14.14 11.55
N ALA A 178 2.55 14.85 10.56
CA ALA A 178 2.28 14.65 9.15
C ALA A 178 3.55 14.68 8.29
N LEU A 179 3.41 14.33 7.03
CA LEU A 179 4.47 14.48 6.04
C LEU A 179 3.91 15.21 4.80
N PRO A 180 4.56 16.29 4.33
CA PRO A 180 4.13 17.00 3.13
C PRO A 180 4.00 16.08 1.91
N LEU A 181 3.03 16.36 1.04
CA LEU A 181 2.75 15.57 -0.16
C LEU A 181 3.98 15.39 -1.05
N GLU A 182 4.74 16.46 -1.24
CA GLU A 182 5.96 16.46 -2.05
C GLU A 182 7.00 15.49 -1.48
N LYS A 183 7.18 15.47 -0.16
CA LYS A 183 8.12 14.56 0.53
C LYS A 183 7.64 13.10 0.47
N THR A 184 6.32 12.90 0.56
CA THR A 184 5.71 11.57 0.39
C THR A 184 5.94 11.06 -1.04
N ALA A 185 5.70 11.90 -2.06
CA ALA A 185 5.91 11.56 -3.46
C ALA A 185 7.40 11.33 -3.79
N GLU A 186 8.32 12.14 -3.26
CA GLU A 186 9.78 11.93 -3.37
C GLU A 186 10.19 10.56 -2.80
N ALA A 187 9.70 10.23 -1.61
CA ALA A 187 9.99 8.94 -0.96
C ALA A 187 9.42 7.75 -1.74
N LEU A 188 8.19 7.86 -2.28
CA LEU A 188 7.60 6.84 -3.15
C LEU A 188 8.42 6.65 -4.43
N GLN A 189 8.88 7.73 -5.07
CA GLN A 189 9.78 7.62 -6.23
C GLN A 189 11.10 6.93 -5.87
N ALA A 190 11.64 7.22 -4.69
CA ALA A 190 12.85 6.56 -4.22
C ALA A 190 12.63 5.06 -3.95
N ILE A 191 11.47 4.67 -3.38
CA ILE A 191 11.05 3.27 -3.22
C ILE A 191 11.00 2.57 -4.59
N ILE A 192 10.33 3.18 -5.58
CA ILE A 192 10.19 2.60 -6.92
C ILE A 192 11.55 2.39 -7.61
N LYS A 193 12.51 3.28 -7.38
CA LYS A 193 13.88 3.14 -7.95
C LYS A 193 14.72 2.06 -7.29
N GLU A 194 14.32 1.54 -6.13
CA GLU A 194 14.97 0.43 -5.43
C GLU A 194 14.35 -0.94 -5.76
N LEU A 195 13.23 -0.99 -6.51
CA LEU A 195 12.59 -2.20 -7.00
C LEU A 195 13.38 -2.83 -8.16
#